data_0f762db5ae6b46d8c188c6c1b3355ac3
#
_entry.id   0f762db5ae6b46d8c188c6c1b3355ac3
#
_cell.length_a   1.000
_cell.length_b   1.000
_cell.length_c   1.000
_cell.angle_alpha   90.00
_cell.angle_beta   90.00
_cell.angle_gamma   90.00
#
_symmetry.space_group_name_H-M   'P 1'
#
loop_
_entity.id
_entity.type
_entity.pdbx_description
1 polymer ?
#
loop_
_entity_poly.entity_id
_entity_poly.type
_entity_poly.pdbx_seq_one_letter_code
_entity_poly.pdbx_strand_id
1 'polypeptide(L)'
;PVVYTGQIMKISDLWRVNSQITADEDYLGGRQLKMPRGKVLGGTSSINGMLYVRGLASDYDGWAQRGNPGWSFDEILPYFHKSEDFQPKDTAGDDGYHSTGGPMHIDQPRTRYPALDAIMDAAEECGYPRNDDYNGAGQFGFGYYQLNQKNGRRQSAYRAFLKPIES
;
A
#
# COMPACT_ATOMS: atom_id res chain seq x y z
N PRO A 1 -2.90 7.18 14.80
CA PRO A 1 -1.87 6.33 15.34
C PRO A 1 -1.65 5.17 14.39
N VAL A 2 -0.41 5.05 13.94
CA VAL A 2 0.01 3.87 13.18
C VAL A 2 -0.14 2.69 14.13
N VAL A 3 -0.93 1.71 13.73
CA VAL A 3 -1.05 0.47 14.48
C VAL A 3 0.23 -0.31 14.25
N TYR A 4 1.14 -0.23 15.20
CA TYR A 4 2.39 -0.97 15.16
C TYR A 4 2.14 -2.48 15.22
N THR A 5 3.13 -3.23 14.78
CA THR A 5 3.14 -4.69 14.75
C THR A 5 2.63 -5.36 16.04
N GLY A 6 2.87 -4.77 17.20
CA GLY A 6 2.36 -5.27 18.48
C GLY A 6 0.84 -5.21 18.66
N GLN A 7 0.15 -4.27 18.01
CA GLN A 7 -1.32 -4.23 18.03
C GLN A 7 -1.93 -5.15 16.96
N ILE A 8 -1.22 -5.38 15.85
CA ILE A 8 -1.61 -6.40 14.87
C ILE A 8 -1.56 -7.79 15.52
N MET A 9 -0.57 -8.06 16.36
CA MET A 9 -0.47 -9.32 17.11
C MET A 9 -1.62 -9.52 18.10
N LYS A 10 -2.12 -8.44 18.73
CA LYS A 10 -3.30 -8.50 19.59
C LYS A 10 -4.61 -8.72 18.81
N ILE A 11 -4.68 -8.24 17.56
CA ILE A 11 -5.82 -8.51 16.67
C ILE A 11 -5.81 -9.96 16.22
N SER A 12 -4.64 -10.62 16.15
CA SER A 12 -4.55 -12.05 15.83
C SER A 12 -5.20 -12.96 16.88
N ASP A 13 -5.33 -12.49 18.12
CA ASP A 13 -6.04 -13.21 19.19
C ASP A 13 -7.57 -13.08 19.06
N LEU A 14 -8.04 -12.17 18.23
CA LEU A 14 -9.45 -12.04 17.90
C LEU A 14 -9.78 -13.04 16.77
N TRP A 15 -10.86 -13.77 16.90
CA TRP A 15 -11.42 -14.74 15.94
C TRP A 15 -11.56 -14.21 14.48
N ARG A 16 -11.30 -12.93 14.25
CA ARG A 16 -11.34 -12.24 12.94
C ARG A 16 -10.08 -12.39 12.10
N VAL A 17 -9.01 -12.97 12.64
CA VAL A 17 -7.75 -13.18 11.93
C VAL A 17 -7.49 -14.67 11.80
N ASN A 18 -7.33 -15.14 10.58
CA ASN A 18 -6.86 -16.49 10.30
C ASN A 18 -5.34 -16.43 10.08
N SER A 19 -4.57 -17.14 10.89
CA SER A 19 -3.13 -17.29 10.68
C SER A 19 -2.87 -18.61 9.99
N GLN A 20 -2.33 -18.54 8.78
CA GLN A 20 -1.77 -19.71 8.12
C GLN A 20 -0.32 -19.87 8.58
N ILE A 21 0.07 -21.11 8.78
CA ILE A 21 1.47 -21.47 9.03
C ILE A 21 1.99 -22.08 7.73
N THR A 22 3.17 -21.66 7.30
CA THR A 22 3.82 -22.28 6.13
C THR A 22 4.07 -23.76 6.40
N ALA A 23 3.98 -24.58 5.36
CA ALA A 23 4.50 -25.95 5.42
C ALA A 23 5.99 -25.92 5.75
N ASP A 24 6.52 -27.07 6.21
CA ASP A 24 7.95 -27.21 6.39
C ASP A 24 8.63 -27.09 5.01
N GLU A 25 9.39 -26.02 4.87
CA GLU A 25 10.19 -25.70 3.69
C GLU A 25 11.67 -25.91 4.01
N ASP A 26 12.36 -26.72 3.24
CA ASP A 26 13.79 -27.02 3.43
C ASP A 26 14.65 -25.74 3.52
N TYR A 27 14.29 -24.71 2.74
CA TYR A 27 14.98 -23.43 2.70
C TYR A 27 14.80 -22.58 3.97
N LEU A 28 13.81 -22.87 4.79
CA LEU A 28 13.54 -22.14 6.03
C LEU A 28 14.23 -22.77 7.25
N GLY A 29 14.94 -23.90 7.08
CA GLY A 29 15.61 -24.61 8.18
C GLY A 29 14.62 -25.02 9.29
N GLY A 30 13.44 -25.49 8.93
CA GLY A 30 12.38 -25.92 9.86
C GLY A 30 11.61 -24.77 10.54
N ARG A 31 11.81 -23.51 10.12
CA ARG A 31 11.06 -22.37 10.67
C ARG A 31 9.64 -22.31 10.08
N GLN A 32 8.66 -22.15 10.94
CA GLN A 32 7.28 -21.90 10.55
C GLN A 32 6.98 -20.40 10.56
N LEU A 33 6.46 -19.88 9.46
CA LEU A 33 6.09 -18.47 9.32
C LEU A 33 4.58 -18.31 9.53
N LYS A 34 4.19 -17.42 10.44
CA LYS A 34 2.78 -17.01 10.60
C LYS A 34 2.44 -16.01 9.51
N MET A 35 1.42 -16.32 8.71
CA MET A 35 0.90 -15.46 7.65
C MET A 35 -0.53 -15.03 7.99
N PRO A 36 -0.73 -13.95 8.76
CA PRO A 36 -2.05 -13.51 9.17
C PRO A 36 -2.89 -13.07 7.96
N ARG A 37 -4.17 -13.47 7.95
CA ARG A 37 -5.17 -13.04 6.96
C ARG A 37 -6.42 -12.57 7.68
N GLY A 38 -7.02 -11.47 7.19
CA GLY A 38 -8.28 -10.97 7.73
C GLY A 38 -9.46 -11.87 7.37
N LYS A 39 -10.18 -12.37 8.38
CA LYS A 39 -11.45 -13.11 8.23
C LYS A 39 -12.63 -12.20 8.56
N VAL A 40 -12.74 -11.09 7.80
CA VAL A 40 -13.75 -10.04 7.98
C VAL A 40 -14.12 -9.45 6.63
N LEU A 41 -15.20 -8.66 6.55
CA LEU A 41 -15.49 -7.84 5.38
C LEU A 41 -14.31 -6.89 5.10
N GLY A 42 -13.86 -6.87 3.85
CA GLY A 42 -12.64 -6.19 3.43
C GLY A 42 -11.37 -7.05 3.56
N GLY A 43 -11.46 -8.26 4.11
CA GLY A 43 -10.33 -9.19 4.18
C GLY A 43 -9.10 -8.59 4.86
N THR A 44 -7.93 -8.87 4.33
CA THR A 44 -6.64 -8.39 4.89
C THR A 44 -6.51 -6.86 4.84
N SER A 45 -7.23 -6.16 3.96
CA SER A 45 -7.23 -4.69 3.95
C SER A 45 -7.77 -4.07 5.25
N SER A 46 -8.52 -4.86 6.05
CA SER A 46 -9.03 -4.45 7.36
C SER A 46 -8.00 -4.56 8.48
N ILE A 47 -6.88 -5.27 8.27
CA ILE A 47 -5.85 -5.54 9.30
C ILE A 47 -4.42 -5.21 8.87
N ASN A 48 -4.15 -4.93 7.60
CA ASN A 48 -2.81 -4.62 7.07
C ASN A 48 -2.27 -3.26 7.58
N GLY A 49 -1.05 -2.91 7.18
CA GLY A 49 -0.40 -1.63 7.50
C GLY A 49 -0.93 -0.43 6.73
N MET A 50 -1.92 -0.59 5.86
CA MET A 50 -2.52 0.45 5.01
C MET A 50 -1.60 1.03 3.93
N LEU A 51 -0.39 0.55 3.75
CA LEU A 51 0.51 1.07 2.74
C LEU A 51 -0.11 0.94 1.34
N TYR A 52 -0.08 2.02 0.59
CA TYR A 52 -0.51 2.06 -0.80
C TYR A 52 0.71 2.23 -1.69
N VAL A 53 1.08 1.17 -2.37
CA VAL A 53 2.22 1.13 -3.29
C VAL A 53 1.82 0.27 -4.49
N ARG A 54 2.01 0.83 -5.69
CA ARG A 54 1.87 0.10 -6.96
C ARG A 54 3.16 -0.63 -7.30
N GLY A 55 3.10 -1.61 -8.19
CA GLY A 55 4.29 -2.16 -8.81
C GLY A 55 4.98 -1.13 -9.71
N LEU A 56 6.24 -1.36 -10.04
CA LEU A 56 6.95 -0.59 -11.07
C LEU A 56 6.32 -0.84 -12.45
N ALA A 57 6.43 0.12 -13.36
CA ALA A 57 6.01 -0.07 -14.74
C ALA A 57 6.64 -1.33 -15.35
N SER A 58 7.93 -1.56 -15.08
CA SER A 58 8.65 -2.76 -15.54
C SER A 58 8.08 -4.09 -15.04
N ASP A 59 7.42 -4.11 -13.87
CA ASP A 59 6.80 -5.34 -13.34
C ASP A 59 5.63 -5.76 -14.23
N TYR A 60 4.78 -4.80 -14.57
CA TYR A 60 3.59 -5.03 -15.40
C TYR A 60 3.97 -5.28 -16.86
N ASP A 61 4.92 -4.50 -17.40
CA ASP A 61 5.44 -4.70 -18.75
C ASP A 61 6.08 -6.09 -18.89
N GLY A 62 6.77 -6.54 -17.84
CA GLY A 62 7.30 -7.90 -17.77
C GLY A 62 6.21 -8.98 -17.77
N TRP A 63 5.03 -8.70 -17.21
CA TRP A 63 3.89 -9.63 -17.33
C TRP A 63 3.33 -9.66 -18.75
N ALA A 64 3.13 -8.49 -19.36
CA ALA A 64 2.67 -8.41 -20.76
C ALA A 64 3.61 -9.17 -21.71
N GLN A 65 4.92 -8.98 -21.58
CA GLN A 65 5.94 -9.64 -22.39
C GLN A 65 5.94 -11.17 -22.22
N ARG A 66 5.51 -11.68 -21.07
CA ARG A 66 5.38 -13.12 -20.80
C ARG A 66 4.09 -13.73 -21.31
N GLY A 67 3.35 -13.02 -22.17
CA GLY A 67 2.15 -13.53 -22.82
C GLY A 67 0.83 -13.17 -22.13
N ASN A 68 0.83 -12.10 -21.32
CA ASN A 68 -0.39 -11.59 -20.70
C ASN A 68 -0.78 -10.23 -21.35
N PRO A 69 -1.39 -10.20 -22.54
CA PRO A 69 -1.82 -8.96 -23.18
C PRO A 69 -2.85 -8.24 -22.29
N GLY A 70 -2.81 -6.90 -22.29
CA GLY A 70 -3.68 -6.09 -21.42
C GLY A 70 -3.08 -5.83 -20.03
N TRP A 71 -1.84 -6.27 -19.76
CA TRP A 71 -1.16 -6.13 -18.48
C TRP A 71 0.06 -5.21 -18.52
N SER A 72 0.34 -4.52 -19.63
CA SER A 72 1.38 -3.48 -19.62
C SER A 72 0.99 -2.33 -18.69
N PHE A 73 1.95 -1.57 -18.23
CA PHE A 73 1.69 -0.47 -17.31
C PHE A 73 0.69 0.54 -17.89
N ASP A 74 0.86 0.92 -19.14
CA ASP A 74 -0.05 1.85 -19.82
C ASP A 74 -1.48 1.31 -19.94
N GLU A 75 -1.64 0.00 -20.12
CA GLU A 75 -2.96 -0.64 -20.21
C GLU A 75 -3.65 -0.74 -18.85
N ILE A 76 -2.91 -0.88 -17.75
CA ILE A 76 -3.50 -1.01 -16.41
C ILE A 76 -3.62 0.31 -15.67
N LEU A 77 -2.86 1.34 -16.02
CA LEU A 77 -2.89 2.65 -15.37
C LEU A 77 -4.32 3.26 -15.30
N PRO A 78 -5.16 3.17 -16.34
CA PRO A 78 -6.55 3.63 -16.27
C PRO A 78 -7.39 2.93 -15.19
N TYR A 79 -7.05 1.69 -14.81
CA TYR A 79 -7.74 0.98 -13.72
C TYR A 79 -7.28 1.44 -12.35
N PHE A 80 -6.02 1.82 -12.21
CA PHE A 80 -5.56 2.51 -11.01
C PHE A 80 -6.28 3.84 -10.86
N HIS A 81 -6.36 4.65 -11.91
CA HIS A 81 -7.09 5.92 -11.91
C HIS A 81 -8.57 5.72 -11.55
N LYS A 82 -9.23 4.72 -12.11
CA LYS A 82 -10.63 4.41 -11.81
C LYS A 82 -10.87 4.09 -10.33
N SER A 83 -9.90 3.48 -9.65
CA SER A 83 -10.04 3.04 -8.26
C SER A 83 -9.59 4.09 -7.25
N GLU A 84 -8.70 4.99 -7.62
CA GLU A 84 -8.00 5.91 -6.74
C GLU A 84 -8.76 7.22 -6.50
N ASP A 85 -8.69 7.70 -5.26
CA ASP A 85 -9.06 9.05 -4.88
C ASP A 85 -7.91 9.62 -4.05
N PHE A 86 -6.91 10.17 -4.76
CA PHE A 86 -5.72 10.77 -4.17
C PHE A 86 -5.62 12.24 -4.56
N GLN A 87 -5.56 13.12 -3.55
CA GLN A 87 -5.33 14.55 -3.71
C GLN A 87 -4.07 14.94 -2.94
N PRO A 88 -2.92 14.90 -3.58
CA PRO A 88 -1.70 15.39 -2.95
C PRO A 88 -1.82 16.88 -2.68
N LYS A 89 -1.48 17.30 -1.46
CA LYS A 89 -1.67 18.69 -1.01
C LYS A 89 -0.72 19.68 -1.67
N ASP A 90 0.44 19.20 -2.14
CA ASP A 90 1.57 20.04 -2.54
C ASP A 90 2.10 19.72 -3.95
N THR A 91 1.44 18.87 -4.74
CA THR A 91 1.87 18.61 -6.11
C THR A 91 1.21 19.59 -7.07
N ALA A 92 2.00 20.43 -7.67
CA ALA A 92 1.59 21.34 -8.73
C ALA A 92 1.44 20.55 -10.05
N GLY A 93 0.25 20.01 -10.29
CA GLY A 93 -0.11 19.46 -11.58
C GLY A 93 -0.43 17.96 -11.58
N ASP A 94 -1.27 17.59 -12.53
CA ASP A 94 -1.54 16.22 -12.92
C ASP A 94 -0.28 15.70 -13.66
N ASP A 95 0.45 14.81 -13.01
CA ASP A 95 1.62 14.13 -13.59
C ASP A 95 1.22 12.89 -14.41
N GLY A 96 -0.07 12.62 -14.53
CA GLY A 96 -0.63 11.48 -15.25
C GLY A 96 -0.58 10.15 -14.48
N TYR A 97 -0.04 10.14 -13.25
CA TYR A 97 0.04 8.92 -12.44
C TYR A 97 -1.11 8.78 -11.45
N HIS A 98 -1.71 9.88 -11.04
CA HIS A 98 -2.75 9.92 -10.02
C HIS A 98 -4.12 10.31 -10.55
N SER A 99 -5.15 10.02 -9.77
CA SER A 99 -6.53 10.37 -10.07
C SER A 99 -7.33 10.65 -8.82
N THR A 100 -8.43 11.36 -9.00
CA THR A 100 -9.38 11.69 -7.93
C THR A 100 -10.77 11.12 -8.23
N GLY A 101 -11.58 10.97 -7.17
CA GLY A 101 -12.99 10.57 -7.31
C GLY A 101 -13.24 9.06 -7.36
N GLY A 102 -12.18 8.23 -7.33
CA GLY A 102 -12.34 6.79 -7.18
C GLY A 102 -12.78 6.39 -5.76
N PRO A 103 -13.23 5.15 -5.58
CA PRO A 103 -13.75 4.68 -4.28
C PRO A 103 -12.67 4.49 -3.22
N MET A 104 -11.40 4.24 -3.61
CA MET A 104 -10.29 4.01 -2.70
C MET A 104 -9.58 5.32 -2.39
N HIS A 105 -9.88 5.90 -1.24
CA HIS A 105 -9.24 7.12 -0.80
C HIS A 105 -7.83 6.85 -0.27
N ILE A 106 -6.87 7.60 -0.77
CA ILE A 106 -5.45 7.57 -0.41
C ILE A 106 -5.10 8.92 0.23
N ASP A 107 -4.29 8.90 1.27
CA ASP A 107 -3.85 10.11 1.98
C ASP A 107 -2.37 10.00 2.36
N GLN A 108 -1.71 11.11 2.53
CA GLN A 108 -0.38 11.16 3.14
C GLN A 108 -0.48 10.86 4.64
N PRO A 109 0.55 10.26 5.25
CA PRO A 109 0.56 10.06 6.69
C PRO A 109 0.49 11.40 7.42
N ARG A 110 -0.44 11.49 8.37
CA ARG A 110 -0.66 12.70 9.16
C ARG A 110 0.38 12.91 10.26
N THR A 111 1.03 11.82 10.65
CA THR A 111 2.06 11.83 11.70
C THR A 111 3.41 11.63 11.04
N ARG A 112 4.33 12.53 11.31
CA ARG A 112 5.74 12.41 10.97
C ARG A 112 6.53 12.17 12.24
N TYR A 113 7.62 11.44 12.13
CA TYR A 113 8.49 11.09 13.25
C TYR A 113 9.87 11.70 13.02
N PRO A 114 10.38 12.56 13.92
CA PRO A 114 11.69 13.19 13.75
C PRO A 114 12.83 12.20 13.49
N ALA A 115 12.75 11.00 14.07
CA ALA A 115 13.75 9.96 13.83
C ALA A 115 13.73 9.45 12.37
N LEU A 116 12.55 9.35 11.75
CA LEU A 116 12.46 8.96 10.34
C LEU A 116 12.89 10.11 9.43
N ASP A 117 12.56 11.34 9.77
CA ASP A 117 13.03 12.51 9.03
C ASP A 117 14.57 12.59 9.07
N ALA A 118 15.20 12.36 10.22
CA ALA A 118 16.65 12.30 10.35
C ALA A 118 17.28 11.15 9.52
N ILE A 119 16.63 9.99 9.43
CA ILE A 119 17.10 8.90 8.56
C ILE A 119 17.04 9.32 7.09
N MET A 120 15.99 10.02 6.68
CA MET A 120 15.87 10.50 5.31
C MET A 120 16.90 11.60 4.99
N ASP A 121 17.19 12.49 5.94
CA ASP A 121 18.26 13.49 5.81
C ASP A 121 19.62 12.81 5.64
N ALA A 122 19.93 11.82 6.47
CA ALA A 122 21.17 11.05 6.37
C ALA A 122 21.28 10.28 5.03
N ALA A 123 20.16 9.77 4.51
CA ALA A 123 20.14 9.11 3.21
C ALA A 123 20.46 10.10 2.08
N GLU A 124 19.95 11.33 2.15
CA GLU A 124 20.28 12.40 1.20
C GLU A 124 21.76 12.78 1.25
N GLU A 125 22.33 12.89 2.45
CA GLU A 125 23.78 13.11 2.63
C GLU A 125 24.62 11.98 2.03
N CYS A 126 24.10 10.75 1.99
CA CYS A 126 24.70 9.59 1.35
C CYS A 126 24.44 9.51 -0.17
N GLY A 127 23.76 10.48 -0.76
CA GLY A 127 23.47 10.54 -2.21
C GLY A 127 22.22 9.81 -2.65
N TYR A 128 21.35 9.38 -1.73
CA TYR A 128 20.04 8.83 -2.08
C TYR A 128 19.00 9.92 -2.14
N PRO A 129 18.15 9.97 -3.18
CA PRO A 129 17.16 11.03 -3.31
C PRO A 129 16.00 10.87 -2.31
N ARG A 130 15.37 11.99 -1.98
CA ARG A 130 14.02 11.97 -1.41
C ARG A 130 13.03 11.52 -2.47
N ASN A 131 12.03 10.77 -2.02
CA ASN A 131 10.90 10.38 -2.86
C ASN A 131 9.59 10.60 -2.07
N ASP A 132 8.87 11.62 -2.44
CA ASP A 132 7.60 11.97 -1.80
C ASP A 132 6.41 11.23 -2.44
N ASP A 133 6.65 10.49 -3.54
CA ASP A 133 5.63 9.75 -4.26
C ASP A 133 6.14 8.43 -4.86
N TYR A 134 5.89 7.34 -4.14
CA TYR A 134 6.22 5.99 -4.62
C TYR A 134 5.28 5.45 -5.70
N ASN A 135 4.21 6.15 -6.03
CA ASN A 135 3.23 5.75 -7.04
C ASN A 135 3.27 6.63 -8.30
N GLY A 136 4.22 7.58 -8.34
CA GLY A 136 4.54 8.42 -9.49
C GLY A 136 5.51 7.75 -10.46
N ALA A 137 6.32 8.57 -11.13
CA ALA A 137 7.24 8.14 -12.21
C ALA A 137 8.34 7.18 -11.74
N GLY A 138 8.67 7.14 -10.45
CA GLY A 138 9.74 6.29 -9.93
C GLY A 138 9.60 5.96 -8.46
N GLN A 139 10.14 4.81 -8.05
CA GLN A 139 10.07 4.34 -6.67
C GLN A 139 11.41 4.40 -5.92
N PHE A 140 12.47 4.88 -6.58
CA PHE A 140 13.79 4.95 -5.96
C PHE A 140 13.89 6.15 -5.03
N GLY A 141 14.41 5.91 -3.80
CA GLY A 141 14.64 6.96 -2.81
C GLY A 141 13.99 6.66 -1.45
N PHE A 142 14.03 7.67 -0.58
CA PHE A 142 13.51 7.59 0.80
C PHE A 142 12.35 8.58 0.99
N GLY A 143 11.25 8.12 1.56
CA GLY A 143 10.08 8.95 1.80
C GLY A 143 9.02 8.25 2.65
N TYR A 144 7.93 8.95 2.88
CA TYR A 144 6.77 8.37 3.55
C TYR A 144 5.82 7.74 2.54
N TYR A 145 5.36 6.53 2.81
CA TYR A 145 4.35 5.88 1.99
C TYR A 145 2.99 6.57 2.09
N GLN A 146 2.29 6.67 0.97
CA GLN A 146 0.87 6.94 0.98
C GLN A 146 0.10 5.79 1.64
N LEU A 147 -1.06 6.11 2.20
CA LEU A 147 -1.84 5.18 3.01
C LEU A 147 -3.29 5.09 2.51
N ASN A 148 -3.84 3.87 2.53
CA ASN A 148 -5.27 3.65 2.35
C ASN A 148 -6.03 4.16 3.59
N GLN A 149 -6.23 5.48 3.68
CA GLN A 149 -6.96 6.12 4.76
C GLN A 149 -7.76 7.32 4.28
N LYS A 150 -8.86 7.61 4.99
CA LYS A 150 -9.70 8.79 4.80
C LYS A 150 -9.95 9.44 6.15
N ASN A 151 -9.64 10.72 6.29
CA ASN A 151 -9.82 11.47 7.54
C ASN A 151 -9.19 10.79 8.77
N GLY A 152 -7.97 10.21 8.60
CA GLY A 152 -7.25 9.52 9.67
C GLY A 152 -7.81 8.14 10.03
N ARG A 153 -8.75 7.61 9.24
CA ARG A 153 -9.35 6.29 9.44
C ARG A 153 -8.99 5.37 8.26
N ARG A 154 -8.74 4.10 8.56
CA ARG A 154 -8.52 3.06 7.54
C ARG A 154 -9.61 3.06 6.48
N GLN A 155 -9.21 3.08 5.23
CA GLN A 155 -10.05 2.84 4.06
C GLN A 155 -9.80 1.41 3.57
N SER A 156 -10.53 0.45 4.15
CA SER A 156 -10.45 -0.95 3.71
C SER A 156 -11.23 -1.16 2.41
N ALA A 157 -10.99 -2.27 1.72
CA ALA A 157 -11.76 -2.64 0.53
C ALA A 157 -13.28 -2.70 0.81
N TYR A 158 -13.68 -3.14 2.01
CA TYR A 158 -15.08 -3.06 2.43
C TYR A 158 -15.61 -1.62 2.42
N ARG A 159 -14.87 -0.69 3.03
CA ARG A 159 -15.29 0.71 3.11
C ARG A 159 -15.29 1.40 1.77
N ALA A 160 -14.35 1.04 0.89
CA ALA A 160 -14.21 1.64 -0.43
C ALA A 160 -15.26 1.13 -1.42
N PHE A 161 -15.49 -0.17 -1.47
CA PHE A 161 -16.24 -0.79 -2.55
C PHE A 161 -17.58 -1.41 -2.14
N LEU A 162 -17.70 -1.97 -0.92
CA LEU A 162 -18.92 -2.65 -0.50
C LEU A 162 -19.86 -1.73 0.27
N LYS A 163 -19.35 -1.05 1.29
CA LYS A 163 -20.18 -0.20 2.14
C LYS A 163 -21.03 0.85 1.40
N PRO A 164 -20.55 1.49 0.32
CA PRO A 164 -21.36 2.47 -0.43
C PRO A 164 -22.58 1.88 -1.15
N ILE A 165 -22.60 0.56 -1.37
CA ILE A 165 -23.69 -0.15 -2.08
C ILE A 165 -24.53 -1.03 -1.13
N GLU A 166 -24.25 -1.02 0.17
CA GLU A 166 -25.13 -1.62 1.16
C GLU A 166 -26.40 -0.75 1.31
N SER A 167 -27.53 -1.29 0.91
CA SER A 167 -28.85 -0.69 1.05
C SER A 167 -29.48 -1.04 2.40
#